data_d1a0567ac108543c5a708d83a93ad093
#
_entry.id   d1a0567ac108543c5a708d83a93ad093
#
_cell.length_a   1.000
_cell.length_b   1.000
_cell.length_c   1.000
_cell.angle_alpha   90.00
_cell.angle_beta   90.00
_cell.angle_gamma   90.00
#
_symmetry.space_group_name_H-M   'P 1'
#
loop_
_entity.id
_entity.type
_entity.pdbx_description
1 polymer ?
#
loop_
_entity_poly.entity_id
_entity_poly.type
_entity_poly.pdbx_seq_one_letter_code
_entity_poly.pdbx_strand_id
1 'polypeptide(L)'
;MVNRRMNIEFSQIPLAPIATVVAALITALISFVNLTLSKEQKTSEFRQAWIDGLREELATFFSSARALCRTTQEARSSNRNDEDVRNFRFGSDQIGKMRLAGADSLYRVKLRLNKNEAEHKELLRLLEVATDTQNKINIEKGDNYTPALKAIEIAASYSQDILKNEWERVKSGERSFQITKNRVMPAIIIVSAIVIILLLFNTT
;
A
#
# COMPACT_ATOMS: atom_id res chain seq x y z
N MET A 1 5.33 -72.66 19.77
CA MET A 1 5.42 -71.21 19.48
C MET A 1 4.04 -70.58 19.64
N VAL A 2 3.81 -69.97 20.76
CA VAL A 2 2.51 -69.33 21.09
C VAL A 2 2.50 -67.91 20.50
N ASN A 3 1.67 -67.69 19.50
CA ASN A 3 1.46 -66.43 18.86
C ASN A 3 0.60 -65.51 19.77
N ARG A 4 1.22 -64.72 20.65
CA ARG A 4 0.53 -63.67 21.44
C ARG A 4 0.14 -62.54 20.49
N ARG A 5 -1.08 -62.61 19.98
CA ARG A 5 -1.73 -61.39 19.42
C ARG A 5 -1.94 -60.43 20.58
N MET A 6 -1.24 -59.34 20.60
CA MET A 6 -1.58 -58.21 21.47
C MET A 6 -2.93 -57.66 21.00
N ASN A 7 -4.01 -58.10 21.60
CA ASN A 7 -5.29 -57.39 21.53
C ASN A 7 -5.12 -56.13 22.38
N ILE A 8 -4.86 -55.01 21.75
CA ILE A 8 -4.95 -53.70 22.38
C ILE A 8 -6.45 -53.49 22.56
N GLU A 9 -6.96 -53.71 23.78
CA GLU A 9 -8.33 -53.34 24.15
C GLU A 9 -8.43 -51.85 24.18
N PHE A 10 -8.96 -51.25 23.12
CA PHE A 10 -9.21 -49.80 22.99
C PHE A 10 -10.17 -49.27 24.07
N SER A 11 -10.88 -50.12 24.79
CA SER A 11 -11.83 -49.79 25.87
C SER A 11 -11.18 -49.22 27.14
N GLN A 12 -9.86 -49.25 27.31
CA GLN A 12 -9.15 -48.77 28.50
C GLN A 12 -8.41 -47.41 28.28
N ILE A 13 -8.52 -46.79 27.11
CA ILE A 13 -7.87 -45.50 26.91
C ILE A 13 -8.70 -44.43 27.60
N PRO A 14 -8.15 -43.67 28.58
CA PRO A 14 -8.91 -42.64 29.29
C PRO A 14 -9.21 -41.51 28.35
N LEU A 15 -10.45 -41.38 27.90
CA LEU A 15 -10.90 -40.40 26.92
C LEU A 15 -10.78 -38.93 27.41
N ALA A 16 -11.00 -38.70 28.72
CA ALA A 16 -10.95 -37.36 29.27
C ALA A 16 -9.59 -36.67 29.12
N PRO A 17 -8.42 -37.31 29.42
CA PRO A 17 -7.12 -36.69 29.13
C PRO A 17 -6.88 -36.43 27.65
N ILE A 18 -7.31 -37.33 26.77
CA ILE A 18 -7.15 -37.14 25.31
C ILE A 18 -7.97 -35.96 24.83
N ALA A 19 -9.23 -35.85 25.25
CA ALA A 19 -10.09 -34.73 24.92
C ALA A 19 -9.49 -33.39 25.39
N THR A 20 -8.89 -33.37 26.61
CA THR A 20 -8.22 -32.18 27.13
C THR A 20 -7.02 -31.75 26.28
N VAL A 21 -6.16 -32.69 25.87
CA VAL A 21 -5.01 -32.42 25.01
C VAL A 21 -5.45 -31.91 23.64
N VAL A 22 -6.48 -32.53 23.06
CA VAL A 22 -7.02 -32.11 21.77
C VAL A 22 -7.62 -30.71 21.86
N ALA A 23 -8.40 -30.40 22.92
CA ALA A 23 -8.95 -29.07 23.15
C ALA A 23 -7.84 -28.02 23.30
N ALA A 24 -6.75 -28.35 24.03
CA ALA A 24 -5.59 -27.46 24.17
C ALA A 24 -4.91 -27.20 22.84
N LEU A 25 -4.72 -28.21 21.99
CA LEU A 25 -4.15 -28.06 20.66
C LEU A 25 -5.01 -27.20 19.74
N ILE A 26 -6.33 -27.40 19.75
CA ILE A 26 -7.27 -26.58 18.97
C ILE A 26 -7.20 -25.13 19.43
N THR A 27 -7.17 -24.88 20.75
CA THR A 27 -7.05 -23.53 21.32
C THR A 27 -5.74 -22.86 20.91
N ALA A 28 -4.63 -23.59 20.93
CA ALA A 28 -3.33 -23.10 20.49
C ALA A 28 -3.34 -22.73 18.99
N LEU A 29 -3.96 -23.55 18.15
CA LEU A 29 -4.11 -23.28 16.71
C LEU A 29 -4.98 -22.04 16.44
N ILE A 30 -6.11 -21.89 17.17
CA ILE A 30 -6.97 -20.71 17.07
C ILE A 30 -6.19 -19.46 17.48
N SER A 31 -5.42 -19.53 18.57
CA SER A 31 -4.58 -18.42 19.03
C SER A 31 -3.52 -18.03 18.00
N PHE A 32 -2.89 -19.01 17.35
CA PHE A 32 -1.94 -18.78 16.25
C PHE A 32 -2.60 -18.10 15.05
N VAL A 33 -3.80 -18.54 14.66
CA VAL A 33 -4.59 -17.91 13.59
C VAL A 33 -4.91 -16.46 13.95
N ASN A 34 -5.40 -16.19 15.15
CA ASN A 34 -5.72 -14.85 15.61
C ASN A 34 -4.49 -13.92 15.60
N LEU A 35 -3.32 -14.43 16.02
CA LEU A 35 -2.06 -13.68 15.95
C LEU A 35 -1.68 -13.33 14.50
N THR A 36 -1.85 -14.28 13.58
CA THR A 36 -1.58 -14.07 12.14
C THR A 36 -2.53 -13.03 11.55
N LEU A 37 -3.82 -13.09 11.87
CA LEU A 37 -4.82 -12.12 11.44
C LEU A 37 -4.52 -10.72 11.98
N SER A 38 -4.17 -10.60 13.26
CA SER A 38 -3.83 -9.32 13.89
C SER A 38 -2.57 -8.71 13.27
N LYS A 39 -1.55 -9.51 12.97
CA LYS A 39 -0.36 -9.05 12.26
C LYS A 39 -0.70 -8.54 10.86
N GLU A 40 -1.52 -9.27 10.11
CA GLU A 40 -1.95 -8.88 8.77
C GLU A 40 -2.74 -7.57 8.78
N GLN A 41 -3.66 -7.42 9.74
CA GLN A 41 -4.40 -6.18 9.90
C GLN A 41 -3.46 -4.99 10.11
N LYS A 42 -2.47 -5.12 11.00
CA LYS A 42 -1.46 -4.07 11.23
C LYS A 42 -0.64 -3.77 9.97
N THR A 43 -0.19 -4.78 9.26
CA THR A 43 0.54 -4.62 8.00
C THR A 43 -0.30 -3.87 6.96
N SER A 44 -1.59 -4.22 6.84
CA SER A 44 -2.53 -3.55 5.94
C SER A 44 -2.77 -2.09 6.33
N GLU A 45 -2.94 -1.80 7.63
CA GLU A 45 -3.08 -0.43 8.15
C GLU A 45 -1.84 0.43 7.81
N PHE A 46 -0.62 -0.09 8.04
CA PHE A 46 0.61 0.62 7.70
C PHE A 46 0.73 0.86 6.19
N ARG A 47 0.39 -0.12 5.37
CA ARG A 47 0.44 0.01 3.92
C ARG A 47 -0.59 1.01 3.40
N GLN A 48 -1.79 1.02 3.97
CA GLN A 48 -2.81 2.02 3.67
C GLN A 48 -2.33 3.43 4.01
N ALA A 49 -1.81 3.64 5.20
CA ALA A 49 -1.26 4.94 5.61
C ALA A 49 -0.10 5.38 4.71
N TRP A 50 0.71 4.43 4.23
CA TRP A 50 1.77 4.71 3.26
C TRP A 50 1.21 5.17 1.90
N ILE A 51 0.18 4.47 1.38
CA ILE A 51 -0.49 4.83 0.11
C ILE A 51 -1.14 6.22 0.22
N ASP A 52 -1.84 6.50 1.32
CA ASP A 52 -2.53 7.77 1.51
C ASP A 52 -1.53 8.92 1.63
N GLY A 53 -0.44 8.74 2.37
CA GLY A 53 0.64 9.71 2.44
C GLY A 53 1.31 9.95 1.08
N LEU A 54 1.59 8.90 0.31
CA LEU A 54 2.15 9.04 -1.04
C LEU A 54 1.19 9.79 -1.97
N ARG A 55 -0.11 9.52 -1.91
CA ARG A 55 -1.14 10.20 -2.69
C ARG A 55 -1.19 11.70 -2.39
N GLU A 56 -1.16 12.07 -1.11
CA GLU A 56 -1.18 13.46 -0.68
C GLU A 56 0.08 14.22 -1.13
N GLU A 57 1.25 13.61 -0.96
CA GLU A 57 2.53 14.19 -1.37
C GLU A 57 2.61 14.37 -2.88
N LEU A 58 2.18 13.39 -3.68
CA LEU A 58 2.12 13.48 -5.14
C LEU A 58 1.12 14.55 -5.60
N ALA A 59 -0.06 14.61 -4.98
CA ALA A 59 -1.06 15.63 -5.29
C ALA A 59 -0.52 17.04 -5.03
N THR A 60 0.18 17.24 -3.91
CA THR A 60 0.82 18.51 -3.56
C THR A 60 1.93 18.87 -4.56
N PHE A 61 2.76 17.92 -4.94
CA PHE A 61 3.79 18.14 -5.96
C PHE A 61 3.18 18.54 -7.31
N PHE A 62 2.25 17.76 -7.84
CA PHE A 62 1.66 18.02 -9.16
C PHE A 62 0.87 19.32 -9.21
N SER A 63 0.08 19.62 -8.16
CA SER A 63 -0.66 20.88 -8.09
C SER A 63 0.26 22.10 -8.03
N SER A 64 1.31 22.04 -7.21
CA SER A 64 2.32 23.10 -7.09
C SER A 64 3.08 23.30 -8.39
N ALA A 65 3.58 22.21 -9.00
CA ALA A 65 4.33 22.27 -10.25
C ALA A 65 3.47 22.84 -11.40
N ARG A 66 2.21 22.36 -11.52
CA ARG A 66 1.26 22.85 -12.52
C ARG A 66 0.94 24.33 -12.33
N ALA A 67 0.64 24.75 -11.08
CA ALA A 67 0.35 26.14 -10.76
C ALA A 67 1.53 27.06 -11.09
N LEU A 68 2.76 26.65 -10.74
CA LEU A 68 3.97 27.41 -11.08
C LEU A 68 4.19 27.55 -12.59
N CYS A 69 3.98 26.49 -13.39
CA CYS A 69 4.05 26.57 -14.83
C CYS A 69 3.06 27.59 -15.38
N ARG A 70 1.79 27.53 -14.97
CA ARG A 70 0.73 28.43 -15.41
C ARG A 70 1.00 29.86 -15.02
N THR A 71 1.31 30.11 -13.76
CA THR A 71 1.61 31.45 -13.25
C THR A 71 2.79 32.11 -13.98
N THR A 72 3.84 31.33 -14.27
CA THR A 72 5.01 31.85 -14.99
C THR A 72 4.69 32.10 -16.47
N GLN A 73 3.90 31.24 -17.10
CA GLN A 73 3.43 31.42 -18.47
C GLN A 73 2.60 32.70 -18.61
N GLU A 74 1.62 32.89 -17.71
CA GLU A 74 0.78 34.10 -17.67
C GLU A 74 1.60 35.38 -17.42
N ALA A 75 2.57 35.32 -16.50
CA ALA A 75 3.45 36.45 -16.22
C ALA A 75 4.33 36.88 -17.41
N ARG A 76 4.62 35.96 -18.34
CA ARG A 76 5.44 36.18 -19.54
C ARG A 76 4.64 36.44 -20.81
N SER A 77 3.31 36.21 -20.79
CA SER A 77 2.47 36.43 -21.97
C SER A 77 2.37 37.92 -22.35
N SER A 78 2.14 38.17 -23.63
CA SER A 78 2.03 39.55 -24.19
C SER A 78 0.86 40.37 -23.66
N ASN A 79 -0.21 39.72 -23.14
CA ASN A 79 -1.37 40.38 -22.55
C ASN A 79 -1.14 40.84 -21.09
N ARG A 80 0.08 41.18 -20.75
CA ARG A 80 0.53 41.54 -19.41
C ARG A 80 -0.17 42.77 -18.80
N ASN A 81 -0.75 43.63 -19.63
CA ASN A 81 -1.44 44.88 -19.23
C ASN A 81 -2.95 44.72 -19.12
N ASP A 82 -3.52 43.58 -19.42
CA ASP A 82 -4.93 43.32 -19.25
C ASP A 82 -5.26 43.27 -17.76
N GLU A 83 -6.23 44.09 -17.35
CA GLU A 83 -6.64 44.26 -15.96
C GLU A 83 -7.19 42.95 -15.39
N ASP A 84 -7.91 42.18 -16.20
CA ASP A 84 -8.43 40.86 -15.82
C ASP A 84 -7.31 39.87 -15.52
N VAL A 85 -6.24 39.83 -16.33
CA VAL A 85 -5.06 39.01 -16.11
C VAL A 85 -4.32 39.39 -14.82
N ARG A 86 -4.26 40.69 -14.50
CA ARG A 86 -3.65 41.18 -13.24
C ARG A 86 -4.41 40.73 -11.99
N ASN A 87 -5.74 40.72 -12.06
CA ASN A 87 -6.60 40.38 -10.93
C ASN A 87 -6.53 38.88 -10.57
N PHE A 88 -6.16 38.03 -11.50
CA PHE A 88 -6.01 36.56 -11.29
C PHE A 88 -4.59 36.12 -11.02
N ARG A 89 -3.60 37.01 -10.91
CA ARG A 89 -2.18 36.63 -10.65
C ARG A 89 -1.96 36.33 -9.18
N PHE A 90 -1.20 35.24 -8.96
CA PHE A 90 -0.67 34.96 -7.61
C PHE A 90 0.38 36.01 -7.21
N GLY A 91 0.33 36.46 -5.98
CA GLY A 91 1.36 37.32 -5.39
C GLY A 91 2.68 36.57 -5.16
N SER A 92 3.77 37.29 -4.99
CA SER A 92 5.11 36.72 -4.76
C SER A 92 5.16 35.78 -3.56
N ASP A 93 4.43 36.07 -2.49
CA ASP A 93 4.33 35.22 -1.30
C ASP A 93 3.66 33.87 -1.63
N GLN A 94 2.57 33.89 -2.40
CA GLN A 94 1.89 32.68 -2.85
C GLN A 94 2.77 31.82 -3.76
N ILE A 95 3.52 32.44 -4.67
CA ILE A 95 4.51 31.75 -5.53
C ILE A 95 5.60 31.11 -4.66
N GLY A 96 6.10 31.82 -3.65
CA GLY A 96 7.07 31.31 -2.70
C GLY A 96 6.54 30.08 -1.94
N LYS A 97 5.32 30.12 -1.44
CA LYS A 97 4.66 29.00 -0.78
C LYS A 97 4.49 27.77 -1.69
N MET A 98 4.06 27.97 -2.96
CA MET A 98 3.95 26.88 -3.93
C MET A 98 5.30 26.23 -4.24
N ARG A 99 6.37 27.03 -4.38
CA ARG A 99 7.73 26.49 -4.61
C ARG A 99 8.19 25.64 -3.43
N LEU A 100 7.99 26.13 -2.22
CA LEU A 100 8.35 25.41 -1.00
C LEU A 100 7.55 24.11 -0.87
N ALA A 101 6.22 24.18 -1.05
CA ALA A 101 5.33 23.02 -0.98
C ALA A 101 5.68 21.97 -2.04
N GLY A 102 5.95 22.40 -3.29
CA GLY A 102 6.37 21.49 -4.35
C GLY A 102 7.72 20.82 -4.08
N ALA A 103 8.69 21.55 -3.56
CA ALA A 103 9.99 20.99 -3.18
C ALA A 103 9.89 20.04 -2.00
N ASP A 104 9.19 20.42 -0.93
CA ASP A 104 8.97 19.58 0.25
C ASP A 104 8.28 18.26 -0.12
N SER A 105 7.19 18.34 -0.87
CA SER A 105 6.45 17.15 -1.31
C SER A 105 7.28 16.24 -2.21
N LEU A 106 8.09 16.78 -3.12
CA LEU A 106 9.01 15.98 -3.96
C LEU A 106 10.00 15.20 -3.11
N TYR A 107 10.60 15.83 -2.10
CA TYR A 107 11.55 15.14 -1.22
C TYR A 107 10.86 14.10 -0.35
N ARG A 108 9.64 14.34 0.14
CA ARG A 108 8.85 13.34 0.86
C ARG A 108 8.56 12.12 -0.01
N VAL A 109 8.14 12.33 -1.26
CA VAL A 109 7.96 11.25 -2.24
C VAL A 109 9.26 10.48 -2.45
N LYS A 110 10.41 11.17 -2.65
CA LYS A 110 11.72 10.53 -2.80
C LYS A 110 12.11 9.66 -1.59
N LEU A 111 11.81 10.10 -0.38
CA LEU A 111 12.11 9.35 0.84
C LEU A 111 11.16 8.17 1.06
N ARG A 112 9.95 8.24 0.52
CA ARG A 112 8.92 7.20 0.66
C ARG A 112 9.09 6.07 -0.36
N LEU A 113 9.56 6.38 -1.55
CA LEU A 113 9.70 5.40 -2.64
C LEU A 113 10.94 4.53 -2.45
N ASN A 114 10.79 3.24 -2.75
CA ASN A 114 11.89 2.28 -2.72
C ASN A 114 12.65 2.29 -4.05
N LYS A 115 13.87 2.83 -4.04
CA LYS A 115 14.74 2.91 -5.22
C LYS A 115 15.17 1.56 -5.81
N ASN A 116 14.90 0.44 -5.13
CA ASN A 116 15.22 -0.90 -5.63
C ASN A 116 14.05 -1.53 -6.41
N GLU A 117 12.87 -0.94 -6.37
CA GLU A 117 11.71 -1.36 -7.14
C GLU A 117 11.66 -0.62 -8.47
N ALA A 118 11.50 -1.37 -9.57
CA ALA A 118 11.56 -0.82 -10.93
C ALA A 118 10.50 0.26 -11.18
N GLU A 119 9.27 0.04 -10.71
CA GLU A 119 8.16 0.98 -10.84
C GLU A 119 8.41 2.27 -10.06
N HIS A 120 8.91 2.16 -8.83
CA HIS A 120 9.26 3.32 -8.00
C HIS A 120 10.43 4.11 -8.61
N LYS A 121 11.43 3.42 -9.14
CA LYS A 121 12.56 4.06 -9.84
C LYS A 121 12.09 4.84 -11.07
N GLU A 122 11.17 4.27 -11.83
CA GLU A 122 10.63 4.95 -13.01
C GLU A 122 9.80 6.18 -12.62
N LEU A 123 8.98 6.10 -11.56
CA LEU A 123 8.26 7.29 -11.04
C LEU A 123 9.25 8.39 -10.64
N LEU A 124 10.32 8.05 -9.90
CA LEU A 124 11.35 9.01 -9.52
C LEU A 124 11.95 9.70 -10.74
N ARG A 125 12.27 8.93 -11.80
CA ARG A 125 12.79 9.46 -13.07
C ARG A 125 11.80 10.41 -13.74
N LEU A 126 10.51 10.07 -13.76
CA LEU A 126 9.46 10.91 -14.36
C LEU A 126 9.27 12.23 -13.60
N LEU A 127 9.33 12.19 -12.26
CA LEU A 127 9.28 13.39 -11.42
C LEU A 127 10.49 14.30 -11.65
N GLU A 128 11.68 13.74 -11.84
CA GLU A 128 12.90 14.47 -12.19
C GLU A 128 12.76 15.11 -13.57
N VAL A 129 12.30 14.37 -14.59
CA VAL A 129 12.06 14.92 -15.92
C VAL A 129 11.06 16.08 -15.88
N ALA A 130 9.98 15.98 -15.10
CA ALA A 130 9.01 17.07 -14.95
C ALA A 130 9.65 18.31 -14.33
N THR A 131 10.45 18.14 -13.27
CA THR A 131 11.15 19.21 -12.58
C THR A 131 12.21 19.87 -13.48
N ASP A 132 13.04 19.07 -14.14
CA ASP A 132 14.13 19.55 -14.99
C ASP A 132 13.60 20.29 -16.23
N THR A 133 12.51 19.77 -16.84
CA THR A 133 11.86 20.44 -17.97
C THR A 133 11.32 21.81 -17.56
N GLN A 134 10.70 21.93 -16.39
CA GLN A 134 10.23 23.21 -15.85
C GLN A 134 11.40 24.16 -15.58
N ASN A 135 12.46 23.67 -14.93
CA ASN A 135 13.65 24.46 -14.61
C ASN A 135 14.35 24.97 -15.86
N LYS A 136 14.50 24.12 -16.89
CA LYS A 136 15.09 24.49 -18.18
C LYS A 136 14.35 25.65 -18.83
N ILE A 137 13.01 25.57 -18.92
CA ILE A 137 12.18 26.65 -19.48
C ILE A 137 12.33 27.93 -18.66
N ASN A 138 12.40 27.84 -17.32
CA ASN A 138 12.62 28.98 -16.45
C ASN A 138 13.99 29.66 -16.70
N ILE A 139 15.06 28.90 -16.86
CA ILE A 139 16.42 29.40 -17.12
C ILE A 139 16.49 30.03 -18.51
N GLU A 140 15.96 29.39 -19.53
CA GLU A 140 15.93 29.87 -20.91
C GLU A 140 14.96 31.05 -21.12
N LYS A 141 14.22 31.44 -20.09
CA LYS A 141 13.18 32.49 -20.15
C LYS A 141 12.11 32.24 -21.22
N GLY A 142 11.90 30.96 -21.58
CA GLY A 142 10.85 30.55 -22.50
C GLY A 142 9.45 30.81 -21.93
N ASP A 143 8.48 31.02 -22.79
CA ASP A 143 7.07 31.25 -22.45
C ASP A 143 6.17 30.00 -22.68
N ASN A 144 6.68 29.01 -23.41
CA ASN A 144 5.95 27.78 -23.69
C ASN A 144 6.21 26.71 -22.63
N TYR A 145 5.28 26.57 -21.69
CA TYR A 145 5.33 25.55 -20.63
C TYR A 145 4.63 24.23 -21.02
N THR A 146 4.15 24.08 -22.24
CA THR A 146 3.48 22.84 -22.70
C THR A 146 4.32 21.58 -22.47
N PRO A 147 5.65 21.56 -22.74
CA PRO A 147 6.48 20.37 -22.45
C PRO A 147 6.53 20.02 -20.97
N ALA A 148 6.62 21.01 -20.07
CA ALA A 148 6.63 20.76 -18.63
C ALA A 148 5.27 20.26 -18.13
N LEU A 149 4.17 20.85 -18.59
CA LEU A 149 2.82 20.40 -18.26
C LEU A 149 2.58 18.96 -18.74
N LYS A 150 3.09 18.60 -19.93
CA LYS A 150 3.00 17.23 -20.43
C LYS A 150 3.82 16.25 -19.58
N ALA A 151 5.03 16.63 -19.18
CA ALA A 151 5.86 15.80 -18.31
C ALA A 151 5.22 15.59 -16.93
N ILE A 152 4.60 16.62 -16.36
CA ILE A 152 3.82 16.52 -15.10
C ILE A 152 2.65 15.53 -15.29
N GLU A 153 1.92 15.61 -16.38
CA GLU A 153 0.76 14.74 -16.66
C GLU A 153 1.19 13.26 -16.81
N ILE A 154 2.31 13.01 -17.50
CA ILE A 154 2.88 11.66 -17.65
C ILE A 154 3.24 11.09 -16.27
N ALA A 155 3.93 11.87 -15.44
CA ALA A 155 4.29 11.44 -14.09
C ALA A 155 3.04 11.19 -13.21
N ALA A 156 2.03 12.05 -13.32
CA ALA A 156 0.77 11.92 -12.60
C ALA A 156 -0.01 10.66 -13.02
N SER A 157 -0.11 10.40 -14.31
CA SER A 157 -0.74 9.18 -14.83
C SER A 157 -0.02 7.92 -14.35
N TYR A 158 1.32 7.89 -14.45
CA TYR A 158 2.11 6.76 -13.98
C TYR A 158 1.96 6.50 -12.47
N SER A 159 1.86 7.58 -11.67
CA SER A 159 1.67 7.45 -10.23
C SER A 159 0.33 6.81 -9.85
N GLN A 160 -0.71 6.97 -10.68
CA GLN A 160 -1.99 6.29 -10.46
C GLN A 160 -1.86 4.77 -10.59
N ASP A 161 -1.06 4.28 -11.53
CA ASP A 161 -0.80 2.84 -11.68
C ASP A 161 -0.07 2.28 -10.45
N ILE A 162 0.92 2.98 -9.93
CA ILE A 162 1.61 2.59 -8.69
C ILE A 162 0.63 2.53 -7.51
N LEU A 163 -0.14 3.58 -7.29
CA LEU A 163 -1.11 3.63 -6.20
C LEU A 163 -2.15 2.51 -6.31
N LYS A 164 -2.59 2.17 -7.53
CA LYS A 164 -3.49 1.05 -7.79
C LYS A 164 -2.83 -0.29 -7.48
N ASN A 165 -1.59 -0.51 -7.93
CA ASN A 165 -0.87 -1.75 -7.69
C ASN A 165 -0.64 -1.97 -6.18
N GLU A 166 -0.25 -0.92 -5.45
CA GLU A 166 -0.10 -1.00 -3.99
C GLU A 166 -1.43 -1.28 -3.28
N TRP A 167 -2.53 -0.68 -3.75
CA TRP A 167 -3.86 -0.97 -3.24
C TRP A 167 -4.28 -2.43 -3.47
N GLU A 168 -4.01 -3.00 -4.64
CA GLU A 168 -4.28 -4.42 -4.91
C GLU A 168 -3.42 -5.34 -4.01
N ARG A 169 -2.19 -4.95 -3.68
CA ARG A 169 -1.36 -5.65 -2.68
C ARG A 169 -2.01 -5.64 -1.29
N VAL A 170 -2.61 -4.51 -0.88
CA VAL A 170 -3.36 -4.43 0.40
C VAL A 170 -4.55 -5.38 0.39
N LYS A 171 -5.35 -5.38 -0.67
CA LYS A 171 -6.53 -6.25 -0.77
C LYS A 171 -6.20 -7.74 -0.80
N SER A 172 -5.13 -8.11 -1.47
CA SER A 172 -4.74 -9.52 -1.57
C SER A 172 -4.20 -10.08 -0.26
N GLY A 173 -3.65 -9.23 0.60
CA GLY A 173 -2.98 -9.62 1.84
C GLY A 173 -1.64 -10.33 1.62
N GLU A 174 -0.88 -10.53 2.70
CA GLU A 174 0.40 -11.23 2.64
C GLU A 174 0.20 -12.75 2.40
N ARG A 175 1.23 -13.39 1.84
CA ARG A 175 1.22 -14.83 1.55
C ARG A 175 0.91 -15.69 2.78
N SER A 176 1.42 -15.31 3.94
CA SER A 176 1.16 -15.99 5.23
C SER A 176 -0.32 -15.97 5.59
N PHE A 177 -0.98 -14.82 5.40
CA PHE A 177 -2.42 -14.66 5.62
C PHE A 177 -3.23 -15.53 4.66
N GLN A 178 -2.90 -15.51 3.37
CA GLN A 178 -3.58 -16.34 2.37
C GLN A 178 -3.46 -17.83 2.67
N ILE A 179 -2.29 -18.32 3.11
CA ILE A 179 -2.09 -19.69 3.55
C ILE A 179 -2.94 -20.01 4.77
N THR A 180 -2.94 -19.14 5.77
CA THR A 180 -3.74 -19.30 7.00
C THR A 180 -5.22 -19.36 6.68
N LYS A 181 -5.74 -18.43 5.88
CA LYS A 181 -7.15 -18.37 5.48
C LYS A 181 -7.58 -19.58 4.65
N ASN A 182 -6.80 -19.96 3.64
CA ASN A 182 -7.22 -20.93 2.62
C ASN A 182 -6.87 -22.38 2.96
N ARG A 183 -5.92 -22.63 3.88
CA ARG A 183 -5.46 -23.98 4.24
C ARG A 183 -5.60 -24.27 5.73
N VAL A 184 -5.07 -23.39 6.59
CA VAL A 184 -4.99 -23.67 8.04
C VAL A 184 -6.38 -23.63 8.67
N MET A 185 -7.18 -22.59 8.42
CA MET A 185 -8.53 -22.50 8.97
C MET A 185 -9.46 -23.65 8.56
N PRO A 186 -9.58 -24.02 7.28
CA PRO A 186 -10.38 -25.19 6.90
C PRO A 186 -9.89 -26.49 7.53
N ALA A 187 -8.57 -26.70 7.63
CA ALA A 187 -8.02 -27.89 8.28
C ALA A 187 -8.38 -27.96 9.76
N ILE A 188 -8.33 -26.85 10.49
CA ILE A 188 -8.75 -26.79 11.90
C ILE A 188 -10.23 -27.16 12.04
N ILE A 189 -11.10 -26.61 11.19
CA ILE A 189 -12.53 -26.90 11.21
C ILE A 189 -12.80 -28.40 10.97
N ILE A 190 -12.16 -29.00 9.98
CA ILE A 190 -12.30 -30.42 9.66
C ILE A 190 -11.83 -31.29 10.83
N VAL A 191 -10.65 -31.03 11.37
CA VAL A 191 -10.11 -31.78 12.50
C VAL A 191 -11.02 -31.66 13.73
N SER A 192 -11.49 -30.46 14.03
CA SER A 192 -12.43 -30.24 15.15
C SER A 192 -13.74 -31.00 14.98
N ALA A 193 -14.29 -31.02 13.76
CA ALA A 193 -15.50 -31.77 13.46
C ALA A 193 -15.31 -33.28 13.63
N ILE A 194 -14.19 -33.83 13.12
CA ILE A 194 -13.84 -35.25 13.29
C ILE A 194 -13.74 -35.62 14.77
N VAL A 195 -13.05 -34.80 15.57
CA VAL A 195 -12.90 -35.06 17.01
C VAL A 195 -14.25 -35.05 17.71
N ILE A 196 -15.13 -34.10 17.42
CA ILE A 196 -16.50 -34.04 18.00
C ILE A 196 -17.28 -35.28 17.61
N ILE A 197 -17.25 -35.71 16.36
CA ILE A 197 -17.95 -36.91 15.90
C ILE A 197 -17.44 -38.16 16.63
N LEU A 198 -16.12 -38.34 16.74
CA LEU A 198 -15.54 -39.47 17.47
C LEU A 198 -15.92 -39.49 18.95
N LEU A 199 -15.98 -38.33 19.60
CA LEU A 199 -16.44 -38.23 20.99
C LEU A 199 -17.91 -38.59 21.14
N LEU A 200 -18.78 -38.17 20.22
CA LEU A 200 -20.21 -38.51 20.24
C LEU A 200 -20.45 -40.01 20.03
N PHE A 201 -19.75 -40.65 19.08
CA PHE A 201 -19.89 -42.09 18.83
C PHE A 201 -19.36 -42.96 19.97
N ASN A 202 -18.46 -42.47 20.82
CA ASN A 202 -17.89 -43.21 21.91
C ASN A 202 -18.64 -43.03 23.24
N THR A 203 -19.60 -42.12 23.27
CA THR A 203 -20.51 -41.90 24.42
C THR A 203 -21.86 -42.62 24.27
N THR A 204 -22.12 -43.21 23.10
CA THR A 204 -23.25 -44.11 22.80
C THR A 204 -22.83 -45.52 22.87
#